data_4b8cc52e44f6fd6ce7bd572ca8f90bb1
#
_entry.id   4b8cc52e44f6fd6ce7bd572ca8f90bb1
#
_cell.length_a   1.000
_cell.length_b   1.000
_cell.length_c   1.000
_cell.angle_alpha   90.00
_cell.angle_beta   90.00
_cell.angle_gamma   90.00
#
_symmetry.space_group_name_H-M   'P 1'
#
loop_
_entity.id
_entity.type
_entity.pdbx_description
1 polymer ?
#
loop_
_entity_poly.entity_id
_entity_poly.type
_entity_poly.pdbx_seq_one_letter_code
_entity_poly.pdbx_strand_id
1 'polypeptide(L)'
;WVPGGQISRMEDLANPKIRIIALANPDLAPYGLAARESLQKLGIWVAVKPKVVYAENISMARQYGVTGNADAVFTAYSLVLGQKGSVLAVSETLHRPIAQALGVVAASKNQVAARRFAEFLVRGKGHEILLRQGYR
;
A
#
# COMPACT_ATOMS: atom_id res chain seq x y z
N TRP A 1 -0.22 -1.24 -8.35
CA TRP A 1 0.08 -0.21 -9.33
C TRP A 1 1.14 -0.68 -10.31
N VAL A 2 0.86 -0.52 -11.62
CA VAL A 2 1.77 -0.87 -12.72
C VAL A 2 2.02 0.41 -13.54
N PRO A 3 3.14 1.09 -13.33
CA PRO A 3 3.42 2.42 -13.89
C PRO A 3 3.44 2.47 -15.42
N GLY A 4 4.02 1.48 -16.05
CA GLY A 4 4.24 1.43 -17.50
C GLY A 4 3.42 0.37 -18.25
N GLY A 5 2.45 -0.23 -17.58
CA GLY A 5 1.70 -1.35 -18.15
C GLY A 5 0.22 -1.36 -17.79
N GLN A 6 -0.43 -2.45 -18.18
CA GLN A 6 -1.82 -2.72 -17.81
C GLN A 6 -1.93 -4.11 -17.19
N ILE A 7 -2.66 -4.19 -16.09
CA ILE A 7 -3.13 -5.43 -15.49
C ILE A 7 -4.63 -5.32 -15.23
N SER A 8 -5.36 -6.41 -15.42
CA SER A 8 -6.79 -6.47 -15.17
C SER A 8 -7.12 -7.22 -13.87
N ARG A 9 -6.19 -8.08 -13.43
CA ARG A 9 -6.35 -8.89 -12.22
C ARG A 9 -4.97 -9.20 -11.60
N MET A 10 -4.99 -9.62 -10.35
CA MET A 10 -3.76 -9.89 -9.59
C MET A 10 -2.93 -11.03 -10.18
N GLU A 11 -3.57 -12.01 -10.80
CA GLU A 11 -2.92 -13.18 -11.44
C GLU A 11 -2.02 -12.75 -12.60
N ASP A 12 -2.28 -11.61 -13.22
CA ASP A 12 -1.44 -11.05 -14.30
C ASP A 12 0.00 -10.75 -13.83
N LEU A 13 0.22 -10.61 -12.50
CA LEU A 13 1.55 -10.47 -11.91
C LEU A 13 2.45 -11.70 -12.15
N ALA A 14 1.87 -12.86 -12.39
CA ALA A 14 2.63 -14.08 -12.74
C ALA A 14 3.16 -14.03 -14.19
N ASN A 15 2.66 -13.13 -15.04
CA ASN A 15 3.09 -13.01 -16.43
C ASN A 15 4.61 -12.74 -16.51
N PRO A 16 5.35 -13.38 -17.44
CA PRO A 16 6.78 -13.14 -17.65
C PRO A 16 7.15 -11.68 -18.00
N LYS A 17 6.22 -10.90 -18.53
CA LYS A 17 6.42 -9.46 -18.81
C LYS A 17 6.61 -8.63 -17.54
N ILE A 18 6.02 -9.05 -16.42
CA ILE A 18 6.27 -8.46 -15.10
C ILE A 18 7.50 -9.15 -14.52
N ARG A 19 8.60 -8.47 -14.45
CA ARG A 19 9.91 -9.01 -14.03
C ARG A 19 10.26 -8.65 -12.59
N ILE A 20 9.89 -7.45 -12.15
CA ILE A 20 10.21 -6.93 -10.82
C ILE A 20 8.93 -6.40 -10.17
N ILE A 21 8.64 -6.92 -8.99
CA ILE A 21 7.48 -6.54 -8.17
C ILE A 21 8.00 -5.97 -6.86
N ALA A 22 7.78 -4.68 -6.61
CA ALA A 22 8.16 -4.04 -5.36
C ALA A 22 7.02 -4.13 -4.33
N LEU A 23 7.36 -4.50 -3.11
CA LEU A 23 6.48 -4.38 -1.95
C LEU A 23 7.29 -4.05 -0.69
N ALA A 24 6.66 -3.43 0.28
CA ALA A 24 7.30 -3.20 1.57
C ALA A 24 7.60 -4.54 2.26
N ASN A 25 8.68 -4.59 3.05
CA ASN A 25 9.06 -5.80 3.77
C ASN A 25 7.89 -6.27 4.67
N PRO A 26 7.36 -7.50 4.46
CA PRO A 26 6.23 -8.02 5.22
C PRO A 26 6.46 -8.14 6.72
N ASP A 27 7.71 -8.24 7.14
CA ASP A 27 8.09 -8.38 8.54
C ASP A 27 8.19 -7.03 9.26
N LEU A 28 8.19 -5.92 8.49
CA LEU A 28 8.33 -4.56 9.01
C LEU A 28 7.11 -3.67 8.72
N ALA A 29 6.33 -3.99 7.70
CA ALA A 29 5.29 -3.12 7.18
C ALA A 29 3.95 -3.85 6.96
N PRO A 30 2.83 -3.35 7.56
CA PRO A 30 1.51 -3.97 7.42
C PRO A 30 1.05 -4.13 5.96
N TYR A 31 1.34 -3.17 5.11
CA TYR A 31 1.00 -3.24 3.68
C TYR A 31 1.78 -4.32 2.93
N GLY A 32 3.04 -4.56 3.32
CA GLY A 32 3.84 -5.65 2.77
C GLY A 32 3.30 -7.02 3.19
N LEU A 33 2.89 -7.13 4.45
CA LEU A 33 2.24 -8.34 4.97
C LEU A 33 0.94 -8.63 4.21
N ALA A 34 0.08 -7.62 4.05
CA ALA A 34 -1.17 -7.74 3.30
C ALA A 34 -0.95 -8.13 1.83
N ALA A 35 0.08 -7.57 1.18
CA ALA A 35 0.47 -7.95 -0.17
C ALA A 35 0.85 -9.43 -0.26
N ARG A 36 1.71 -9.92 0.66
CA ARG A 36 2.11 -11.33 0.72
C ARG A 36 0.92 -12.25 0.96
N GLU A 37 0.07 -11.92 1.93
CA GLU A 37 -1.14 -12.69 2.24
C GLU A 37 -2.07 -12.79 1.01
N SER A 38 -2.28 -11.68 0.31
CA SER A 38 -3.12 -11.64 -0.89
C SER A 38 -2.58 -12.54 -1.99
N LEU A 39 -1.29 -12.48 -2.26
CA LEU A 39 -0.62 -13.32 -3.27
C LEU A 39 -0.64 -14.81 -2.88
N GLN A 40 -0.52 -15.12 -1.58
CA GLN A 40 -0.64 -16.48 -1.06
C GLN A 40 -2.06 -17.00 -1.20
N LYS A 41 -3.07 -16.21 -0.84
CA LYS A 41 -4.48 -16.61 -0.91
C LYS A 41 -4.96 -16.81 -2.34
N LEU A 42 -4.42 -16.07 -3.30
CA LEU A 42 -4.64 -16.28 -4.74
C LEU A 42 -3.84 -17.46 -5.32
N GLY A 43 -2.97 -18.10 -4.55
CA GLY A 43 -2.15 -19.23 -5.01
C GLY A 43 -1.01 -18.86 -5.97
N ILE A 44 -0.73 -17.55 -6.17
CA ILE A 44 0.29 -17.11 -7.13
C ILE A 44 1.63 -16.74 -6.46
N TRP A 45 1.71 -16.80 -5.13
CA TRP A 45 2.93 -16.42 -4.40
C TRP A 45 4.19 -17.12 -4.88
N VAL A 46 4.12 -18.44 -5.12
CA VAL A 46 5.28 -19.23 -5.56
C VAL A 46 5.81 -18.71 -6.91
N ALA A 47 4.91 -18.37 -7.84
CA ALA A 47 5.26 -17.88 -9.16
C ALA A 47 5.83 -16.46 -9.12
N VAL A 48 5.35 -15.59 -8.23
CA VAL A 48 5.77 -14.18 -8.16
C VAL A 48 6.93 -13.94 -7.20
N LYS A 49 7.14 -14.79 -6.19
CA LYS A 49 8.19 -14.62 -5.18
C LYS A 49 9.58 -14.38 -5.76
N PRO A 50 10.04 -15.07 -6.82
CA PRO A 50 11.35 -14.81 -7.43
C PRO A 50 11.50 -13.41 -8.05
N LYS A 51 10.38 -12.73 -8.31
CA LYS A 51 10.33 -11.38 -8.90
C LYS A 51 10.25 -10.27 -7.84
N VAL A 52 10.07 -10.65 -6.57
CA VAL A 52 9.81 -9.69 -5.48
C VAL A 52 11.10 -9.03 -5.02
N VAL A 53 11.06 -7.71 -4.94
CA VAL A 53 12.04 -6.88 -4.25
C VAL A 53 11.39 -6.21 -3.05
N TYR A 54 12.06 -6.24 -1.91
CA TYR A 54 11.56 -5.65 -0.67
C TYR A 54 12.08 -4.23 -0.50
N ALA A 55 11.18 -3.33 -0.15
CA ALA A 55 11.48 -1.98 0.31
C ALA A 55 11.24 -1.87 1.83
N GLU A 56 11.86 -0.93 2.49
CA GLU A 56 11.66 -0.72 3.93
C GLU A 56 10.22 -0.30 4.27
N ASN A 57 9.60 0.46 3.36
CA ASN A 57 8.24 0.98 3.53
C ASN A 57 7.52 1.16 2.20
N ILE A 58 6.21 1.50 2.26
CA ILE A 58 5.36 1.66 1.07
C ILE A 58 5.76 2.83 0.18
N SER A 59 6.34 3.90 0.74
CA SER A 59 6.80 5.05 -0.05
C SER A 59 8.04 4.69 -0.87
N MET A 60 8.95 3.93 -0.28
CA MET A 60 10.13 3.42 -0.98
C MET A 60 9.74 2.38 -2.04
N ALA A 61 8.78 1.50 -1.76
CA ALA A 61 8.24 0.58 -2.75
C ALA A 61 7.66 1.35 -3.96
N ARG A 62 6.86 2.40 -3.69
CA ARG A 62 6.34 3.29 -4.74
C ARG A 62 7.48 3.94 -5.55
N GLN A 63 8.54 4.38 -4.89
CA GLN A 63 9.68 5.02 -5.57
C GLN A 63 10.33 4.07 -6.59
N TYR A 64 10.42 2.78 -6.33
CA TYR A 64 10.92 1.80 -7.31
C TYR A 64 10.07 1.80 -8.59
N GLY A 65 8.74 1.92 -8.47
CA GLY A 65 7.87 2.05 -9.63
C GLY A 65 8.05 3.38 -10.37
N VAL A 66 8.19 4.49 -9.64
CA VAL A 66 8.38 5.83 -10.22
C VAL A 66 9.69 5.91 -11.02
N THR A 67 10.74 5.27 -10.53
CA THR A 67 12.07 5.27 -11.17
C THR A 67 12.26 4.18 -12.22
N GLY A 68 11.21 3.36 -12.48
CA GLY A 68 11.31 2.24 -13.44
C GLY A 68 12.11 1.03 -12.93
N ASN A 69 12.45 1.00 -11.62
CA ASN A 69 13.14 -0.12 -10.98
C ASN A 69 12.18 -1.27 -10.58
N ALA A 70 10.88 -1.08 -10.75
CA ALA A 70 9.87 -2.12 -10.59
C ALA A 70 8.77 -1.96 -11.65
N ASP A 71 8.34 -3.10 -12.21
CA ASP A 71 7.27 -3.16 -13.20
C ASP A 71 5.90 -3.07 -12.51
N ALA A 72 5.78 -3.61 -11.30
CA ALA A 72 4.58 -3.56 -10.47
C ALA A 72 4.91 -3.24 -9.03
N VAL A 73 3.99 -2.56 -8.33
CA VAL A 73 4.22 -2.09 -6.96
C VAL A 73 2.98 -2.33 -6.10
N PHE A 74 3.17 -2.94 -4.94
CA PHE A 74 2.19 -2.92 -3.85
C PHE A 74 2.43 -1.70 -2.97
N THR A 75 1.44 -0.82 -2.87
CA THR A 75 1.54 0.41 -2.10
C THR A 75 0.16 0.85 -1.62
N ALA A 76 0.08 1.91 -0.81
CA ALA A 76 -1.21 2.48 -0.42
C ALA A 76 -1.88 3.17 -1.60
N TYR A 77 -3.22 3.02 -1.70
CA TYR A 77 -4.00 3.65 -2.76
C TYR A 77 -3.81 5.17 -2.79
N SER A 78 -3.76 5.80 -1.61
CA SER A 78 -3.51 7.24 -1.46
C SER A 78 -2.21 7.73 -2.13
N LEU A 79 -1.20 6.87 -2.24
CA LEU A 79 0.09 7.23 -2.84
C LEU A 79 0.11 7.15 -4.37
N VAL A 80 -0.92 6.56 -4.97
CA VAL A 80 -1.01 6.37 -6.43
C VAL A 80 -2.24 7.05 -7.05
N LEU A 81 -3.02 7.76 -6.26
CA LEU A 81 -4.12 8.59 -6.75
C LEU A 81 -3.61 9.59 -7.80
N GLY A 82 -4.22 9.60 -8.98
CA GLY A 82 -3.83 10.49 -10.08
C GLY A 82 -2.50 10.16 -10.77
N GLN A 83 -1.82 9.07 -10.38
CA GLN A 83 -0.61 8.62 -11.07
C GLN A 83 -0.95 7.96 -12.41
N LYS A 84 -0.03 8.07 -13.37
CA LYS A 84 -0.11 7.33 -14.63
C LYS A 84 0.08 5.83 -14.39
N GLY A 85 -0.50 5.00 -15.26
CA GLY A 85 -0.43 3.55 -15.17
C GLY A 85 -1.73 2.90 -14.72
N SER A 86 -1.70 1.61 -14.50
CA SER A 86 -2.85 0.82 -14.07
C SER A 86 -2.85 0.66 -12.55
N VAL A 87 -3.94 1.02 -11.90
CA VAL A 87 -4.15 0.81 -10.46
C VAL A 87 -5.23 -0.25 -10.28
N LEU A 88 -4.88 -1.33 -9.58
CA LEU A 88 -5.80 -2.40 -9.21
C LEU A 88 -5.95 -2.42 -7.69
N ALA A 89 -7.17 -2.21 -7.21
CA ALA A 89 -7.46 -2.32 -5.79
C ALA A 89 -7.42 -3.80 -5.37
N VAL A 90 -6.63 -4.10 -4.35
CA VAL A 90 -6.58 -5.44 -3.74
C VAL A 90 -7.82 -5.62 -2.89
N SER A 91 -8.53 -6.74 -3.06
CA SER A 91 -9.71 -7.05 -2.26
C SER A 91 -9.34 -7.26 -0.80
N GLU A 92 -10.10 -6.63 0.10
CA GLU A 92 -9.96 -6.79 1.56
C GLU A 92 -10.19 -8.23 2.04
N THR A 93 -10.85 -9.06 1.22
CA THR A 93 -11.02 -10.49 1.52
C THR A 93 -9.75 -11.31 1.36
N LEU A 94 -8.71 -10.76 0.73
CA LEU A 94 -7.47 -11.47 0.43
C LEU A 94 -6.40 -11.34 1.51
N HIS A 95 -6.58 -10.47 2.48
CA HIS A 95 -5.61 -10.21 3.55
C HIS A 95 -6.31 -9.83 4.85
N ARG A 96 -5.56 -9.84 5.95
CA ARG A 96 -6.06 -9.31 7.23
C ARG A 96 -6.24 -7.80 7.14
N PRO A 97 -7.18 -7.20 7.91
CA PRO A 97 -7.37 -5.76 7.93
C PRO A 97 -6.07 -4.99 8.23
N ILE A 98 -5.80 -3.95 7.47
CA ILE A 98 -4.68 -3.04 7.72
C ILE A 98 -5.16 -1.96 8.68
N ALA A 99 -5.14 -2.27 9.98
CA ALA A 99 -5.48 -1.31 11.01
C ALA A 99 -4.36 -0.27 11.18
N GLN A 100 -4.71 1.01 11.01
CA GLN A 100 -3.81 2.12 11.28
C GLN A 100 -4.27 2.88 12.52
N ALA A 101 -3.32 3.34 13.32
CA ALA A 101 -3.60 4.08 14.52
C ALA A 101 -2.76 5.36 14.57
N LEU A 102 -3.28 6.37 15.24
CA LEU A 102 -2.53 7.57 15.62
C LEU A 102 -2.52 7.70 17.14
N GLY A 103 -1.49 8.32 17.67
CA GLY A 103 -1.38 8.58 19.10
C GLY A 103 -0.83 9.97 19.36
N VAL A 104 -1.17 10.52 20.52
CA VAL A 104 -0.60 11.77 21.02
C VAL A 104 0.62 11.44 21.88
N VAL A 105 1.76 12.01 21.54
CA VAL A 105 3.01 11.82 22.30
C VAL A 105 2.83 12.35 23.72
N ALA A 106 3.02 11.49 24.72
CA ALA A 106 2.78 11.81 26.14
C ALA A 106 3.60 13.02 26.62
N ALA A 107 4.86 13.15 26.19
CA ALA A 107 5.76 14.24 26.54
C ALA A 107 5.53 15.53 25.73
N SER A 108 4.53 15.58 24.83
CA SER A 108 4.26 16.77 24.02
C SER A 108 3.77 17.91 24.89
N LYS A 109 4.33 19.11 24.70
CA LYS A 109 3.83 20.36 25.30
C LYS A 109 2.51 20.84 24.67
N ASN A 110 2.13 20.29 23.51
CA ASN A 110 0.96 20.67 22.72
C ASN A 110 -0.16 19.62 22.75
N GLN A 111 -0.33 18.90 23.85
CA GLN A 111 -1.26 17.76 23.93
C GLN A 111 -2.72 18.15 23.60
N VAL A 112 -3.18 19.31 24.02
CA VAL A 112 -4.55 19.78 23.76
C VAL A 112 -4.76 19.95 22.24
N ALA A 113 -3.84 20.62 21.55
CA ALA A 113 -3.91 20.79 20.10
C ALA A 113 -3.80 19.44 19.35
N ALA A 114 -2.90 18.56 19.81
CA ALA A 114 -2.72 17.23 19.23
C ALA A 114 -3.98 16.36 19.37
N ARG A 115 -4.67 16.38 20.53
CA ARG A 115 -5.95 15.67 20.72
C ARG A 115 -7.04 16.22 19.81
N ARG A 116 -7.18 17.55 19.70
CA ARG A 116 -8.14 18.18 18.77
C ARG A 116 -7.85 17.78 17.31
N PHE A 117 -6.59 17.71 16.93
CA PHE A 117 -6.22 17.25 15.59
C PHE A 117 -6.54 15.75 15.39
N ALA A 118 -6.28 14.91 16.38
CA ALA A 118 -6.66 13.50 16.34
C ALA A 118 -8.17 13.32 16.18
N GLU A 119 -8.98 14.06 16.96
CA GLU A 119 -10.44 14.06 16.83
C GLU A 119 -10.90 14.53 15.46
N PHE A 120 -10.28 15.60 14.92
CA PHE A 120 -10.56 16.09 13.57
C PHE A 120 -10.30 15.03 12.51
N LEU A 121 -9.21 14.24 12.63
CA LEU A 121 -8.90 13.17 11.68
C LEU A 121 -9.86 11.98 11.75
N VAL A 122 -10.30 11.59 12.94
CA VAL A 122 -11.20 10.42 13.09
C VAL A 122 -12.67 10.76 12.99
N ARG A 123 -13.03 12.05 13.04
CA ARG A 123 -14.42 12.53 13.00
C ARG A 123 -14.54 13.82 12.19
N GLY A 124 -15.68 14.01 11.53
CA GLY A 124 -15.97 15.25 10.80
C GLY A 124 -15.14 15.42 9.49
N LYS A 125 -14.77 16.66 9.18
CA LYS A 125 -14.13 17.02 7.89
C LYS A 125 -12.78 16.33 7.63
N GLY A 126 -12.01 16.07 8.66
CA GLY A 126 -10.74 15.36 8.55
C GLY A 126 -10.95 13.92 8.07
N HIS A 127 -11.94 13.24 8.64
CA HIS A 127 -12.35 11.91 8.23
C HIS A 127 -12.80 11.88 6.75
N GLU A 128 -13.62 12.85 6.33
CA GLU A 128 -14.03 12.99 4.92
C GLU A 128 -12.85 13.18 3.97
N ILE A 129 -11.83 13.93 4.40
CA ILE A 129 -10.59 14.09 3.62
C ILE A 129 -9.86 12.75 3.49
N LEU A 130 -9.72 11.99 4.58
CA LEU A 130 -9.10 10.68 4.56
C LEU A 130 -9.84 9.72 3.62
N LEU A 131 -11.16 9.68 3.67
CA LEU A 131 -11.97 8.86 2.74
C LEU A 131 -11.71 9.23 1.27
N ARG A 132 -11.65 10.53 0.95
CA ARG A 132 -11.33 11.00 -0.42
C ARG A 132 -9.92 10.63 -0.85
N GLN A 133 -9.00 10.47 0.08
CA GLN A 133 -7.63 10.03 -0.17
C GLN A 133 -7.49 8.49 -0.19
N GLY A 134 -8.60 7.74 -0.14
CA GLY A 134 -8.60 6.29 -0.26
C GLY A 134 -8.38 5.53 1.05
N TYR A 135 -8.44 6.20 2.19
CA TYR A 135 -8.53 5.53 3.50
C TYR A 135 -9.98 5.09 3.76
N ARG A 136 -10.13 3.97 4.47
CA ARG A 136 -11.44 3.40 4.81
C ARG A 136 -11.50 3.05 6.29
#